data_f0dc477d735adeef72fe0ac11992ec6e
#
_entry.id   f0dc477d735adeef72fe0ac11992ec6e
#
_cell.length_a   1.000
_cell.length_b   1.000
_cell.length_c   1.000
_cell.angle_alpha   90.00
_cell.angle_beta   90.00
_cell.angle_gamma   90.00
#
_symmetry.space_group_name_H-M   'P 1'
#
loop_
_entity.id
_entity.type
_entity.pdbx_description
1 polymer ?
#
loop_
_entity_poly.entity_id
_entity_poly.type
_entity_poly.pdbx_seq_one_letter_code
_entity_poly.pdbx_strand_id
1 'polypeptide(L)' 'MKIVNSNIRLEALLLTELLDLQDVEIRGDFYCRNNKGIKITEEMIREVCNVKGQIYV' A
#
# COMPACT_ATOMS: atom_id res chain seq x y z
N MET A 1 -7.20 -4.05 14.32
CA MET A 1 -6.02 -3.61 13.54
C MET A 1 -5.17 -4.80 13.15
N LYS A 2 -4.79 -4.87 11.90
CA LYS A 2 -3.95 -5.94 11.39
C LYS A 2 -2.52 -5.41 11.21
N ILE A 3 -1.54 -6.18 11.66
CA ILE A 3 -0.13 -5.78 11.57
C ILE A 3 0.59 -6.75 10.63
N VAL A 4 1.29 -6.17 9.65
CA VAL A 4 2.13 -6.92 8.71
C VAL A 4 3.58 -6.61 9.02
N ASN A 5 4.34 -7.62 9.47
CA ASN A 5 5.75 -7.46 9.87
C ASN A 5 6.72 -7.70 8.72
N SER A 6 6.30 -7.44 7.50
CA SER A 6 7.13 -7.65 6.33
C SER A 6 6.81 -6.60 5.27
N ASN A 7 7.53 -6.65 4.16
CA ASN A 7 7.27 -5.79 3.03
C ASN A 7 6.03 -6.26 2.28
N ILE A 8 5.28 -5.32 1.71
CA ILE A 8 4.17 -5.62 0.82
C ILE A 8 4.65 -5.38 -0.61
N ARG A 9 4.41 -6.36 -1.48
CA ARG A 9 4.75 -6.28 -2.89
C ARG A 9 3.54 -6.59 -3.75
N LEU A 10 3.11 -5.61 -4.53
CA LEU A 10 1.98 -5.76 -5.44
C LEU A 10 2.41 -5.29 -6.83
N GLU A 11 2.24 -6.14 -7.84
CA GLU A 11 2.60 -5.78 -9.21
C GLU A 11 1.59 -4.82 -9.83
N ALA A 12 0.34 -4.95 -9.44
CA ALA A 12 -0.71 -4.04 -9.86
C ALA A 12 -1.65 -3.83 -8.69
N LEU A 13 -1.83 -2.60 -8.27
CA LEU A 13 -2.70 -2.28 -7.14
C LEU A 13 -3.98 -1.66 -7.66
N LEU A 14 -5.09 -2.33 -7.42
CA LEU A 14 -6.40 -1.80 -7.72
C LEU A 14 -6.89 -0.97 -6.54
N LEU A 15 -7.75 0.00 -6.81
CA LEU A 15 -8.30 0.84 -5.75
C LEU A 15 -9.06 0.00 -4.72
N THR A 16 -9.78 -1.03 -5.16
CA THR A 16 -10.50 -1.93 -4.26
C THR A 16 -9.54 -2.69 -3.34
N GLU A 17 -8.40 -3.12 -3.86
CA GLU A 17 -7.39 -3.81 -3.06
C GLU A 17 -6.77 -2.86 -2.04
N LEU A 18 -6.56 -1.60 -2.42
CA LEU A 18 -6.05 -0.59 -1.50
C LEU A 18 -7.02 -0.39 -0.34
N LEU A 19 -8.31 -0.32 -0.62
CA LEU A 19 -9.32 -0.15 0.42
C LEU A 19 -9.39 -1.35 1.37
N ASP A 20 -9.04 -2.53 0.89
CA ASP A 20 -8.97 -3.72 1.74
C ASP A 20 -7.83 -3.65 2.76
N LEU A 21 -6.89 -2.73 2.57
CA LEU A 21 -5.80 -2.52 3.51
C LEU A 21 -6.12 -1.45 4.56
N GLN A 22 -7.35 -1.01 4.63
CA GLN A 22 -7.75 0.00 5.60
C GLN A 22 -7.43 -0.46 7.02
N ASP A 23 -6.84 0.43 7.80
CA ASP A 23 -6.42 0.18 9.19
C ASP A 23 -5.36 -0.91 9.36
N VAL A 24 -4.64 -1.24 8.29
CA VAL A 24 -3.52 -2.18 8.37
C VAL A 24 -2.24 -1.41 8.67
N GLU A 25 -1.43 -1.91 9.61
CA GLU A 25 -0.11 -1.37 9.85
C GLU A 25 0.92 -2.23 9.12
N ILE A 26 1.69 -1.60 8.24
CA ILE A 26 2.75 -2.28 7.49
C ILE A 26 4.08 -1.78 8.02
N ARG A 27 4.84 -2.68 8.65
CA ARG A 27 6.12 -2.33 9.29
C ARG A 27 7.29 -2.34 8.33
N GLY A 28 7.13 -2.94 7.15
CA GLY A 28 8.14 -2.92 6.12
C GLY A 28 7.86 -1.86 5.06
N ASP A 29 8.39 -2.07 3.87
CA ASP A 29 8.21 -1.17 2.74
C ASP A 29 7.01 -1.60 1.90
N PHE A 30 6.46 -0.67 1.14
CA PHE A 30 5.31 -0.91 0.29
C PHE A 30 5.71 -0.71 -1.16
N TYR A 31 5.66 -1.76 -1.95
CA TYR A 31 6.00 -1.73 -3.37
C TYR A 31 4.74 -1.97 -4.20
N CYS A 32 4.35 -0.99 -5.00
CA CYS A 32 3.18 -1.12 -5.86
C CYS A 32 3.44 -0.49 -7.23
N ARG A 33 4.46 -0.99 -7.90
CA ARG A 33 4.78 -0.51 -9.24
C ARG A 33 3.79 -1.06 -10.26
N ASN A 34 3.72 -0.42 -11.42
CA ASN A 34 2.85 -0.82 -12.54
C ASN A 34 1.36 -0.60 -12.28
N ASN A 35 1.01 0.54 -11.72
CA ASN A 35 -0.39 0.95 -11.54
C ASN A 35 -0.95 1.47 -12.85
N LYS A 36 -1.24 0.58 -13.78
CA LYS A 36 -1.79 0.98 -15.07
C LYS A 36 -3.27 1.31 -14.94
N GLY A 37 -3.64 2.48 -15.42
CA GLY A 37 -5.03 2.89 -15.50
C GLY A 37 -5.58 3.58 -14.26
N ILE A 38 -4.98 3.38 -13.10
CA ILE A 38 -5.37 4.07 -11.87
C ILE A 38 -4.12 4.68 -11.27
N LYS A 39 -4.13 5.99 -11.11
CA LYS A 39 -2.99 6.68 -10.54
C LYS A 39 -3.09 6.66 -9.02
N ILE A 40 -2.41 5.73 -8.40
CA ILE A 40 -2.33 5.63 -6.96
C ILE A 40 -1.06 6.32 -6.50
N THR A 41 -1.21 7.26 -5.58
CA THR A 41 -0.10 8.05 -5.06
C THR A 41 0.29 7.57 -3.67
N GLU A 42 1.48 7.97 -3.22
CA GLU A 42 1.94 7.69 -1.88
C GLU A 42 0.97 8.24 -0.83
N GLU A 43 0.43 9.42 -1.07
CA GLU A 43 -0.52 10.03 -0.14
C GLU A 43 -1.78 9.19 0.04
N MET A 44 -2.29 8.63 -1.05
CA MET A 44 -3.46 7.77 -0.99
C MET A 44 -3.19 6.52 -0.15
N ILE A 45 -2.02 5.93 -0.32
CA ILE A 45 -1.64 4.74 0.44
C ILE A 45 -1.54 5.08 1.93
N ARG A 46 -0.92 6.20 2.26
CA ARG A 46 -0.75 6.61 3.66
C ARG A 46 -2.06 7.00 4.33
N GLU A 47 -3.05 7.42 3.55
CA GLU A 47 -4.38 7.72 4.10
C GLU A 47 -5.15 6.44 4.44
N VAL A 48 -4.92 5.37 3.69
CA VAL A 48 -5.65 4.12 3.88
C VAL A 48 -4.98 3.24 4.91
N CYS A 49 -3.67 3.08 4.84
CA CYS A 49 -2.94 2.21 5.74
C CYS A 49 -1.72 2.92 6.34
N ASN A 50 -1.17 2.34 7.40
CA ASN A 50 -0.04 2.92 8.12
C ASN A 50 1.24 2.20 7.69
N VAL A 51 2.02 2.82 6.81
CA VAL A 51 3.28 2.25 6.32
C VAL A 51 4.44 2.89 7.05
N LYS A 52 5.22 2.09 7.76
CA LYS A 52 6.37 2.58 8.53
C LYS A 52 7.60 2.78 7.67
N GLY A 53 7.74 2.01 6.59
CA GLY A 53 8.88 2.10 5.69
C GLY A 53 8.65 3.05 4.52
N GLN A 54 9.29 2.75 3.41
CA GLN A 54 9.18 3.54 2.19
C GLN A 54 8.04 3.04 1.32
N ILE A 55 7.48 3.93 0.53
CA ILE A 55 6.45 3.59 -0.45
C ILE A 55 7.02 3.85 -1.84
N TYR A 56 6.96 2.82 -2.68
CA TYR A 56 7.44 2.88 -4.07
C TYR A 56 6.25 2.71 -5.00
N VAL A 57 5.89 3.77 -5.68
CA VAL A 57 4.76 3.78 -6.62
C VAL A 57 5.23 4.00 -8.05
#